data_1f0a57631cf35c2060fb171ac2e0f0de
#
_entry.id   1f0a57631cf35c2060fb171ac2e0f0de
#
_cell.length_a   1.000
_cell.length_b   1.000
_cell.length_c   1.000
_cell.angle_alpha   90.00
_cell.angle_beta   90.00
_cell.angle_gamma   90.00
#
_symmetry.space_group_name_H-M   'P 1'
#
loop_
_entity.id
_entity.type
_entity.pdbx_description
1 polymer ?
#
loop_
_entity_poly.entity_id
_entity_poly.type
_entity_poly.pdbx_seq_one_letter_code
_entity_poly.pdbx_strand_id
1 'polypeptide(L)'
;MIHASYRPLRVLAVATLAIAVLSGCSTIKDVFDGRGKDKSTEPTELVNITPIVTASKLWGASVGKGEDKLGIGQHPSIVDGRVYAAALEGGVSAFDLRTGQSLWRYASELPLSGGPGAGDGLVAVGSLEGDVVALDAATGAEKWKSKVSNEVIAAPAIGGGLVFVHSNDGRVTALDAATGERRWFYSPDIPALTVRGNGSMTVGPGILFVGNDNGTLVALSMTDGAVVWTTPVAEPEGRSELDRMADVDGEAVLDNTTLFATSHKNHTVAIDGPSGQVMWDRGNGGARGLGVSNSAVVVTDPSGNVFGLDKNSGGALWQQSGLAYRNVSAPSIQGDYAAVGDLEGVVHWLRLSDGAFAARSSVGGAITGKPVVSDGILVVQTTEGQLAAFALQ
;
A
#
# COMPACT_ATOMS: atom_id res chain seq x y z
N MET A 1 73.12 -52.00 32.03
CA MET A 1 72.78 -50.74 32.72
C MET A 1 72.90 -49.59 31.73
N ILE A 2 71.86 -49.25 30.99
CA ILE A 2 71.76 -47.93 30.32
C ILE A 2 70.25 -47.69 30.14
N HIS A 3 69.73 -46.78 30.94
CA HIS A 3 68.37 -46.20 30.72
C HIS A 3 68.50 -44.97 29.84
N ALA A 4 67.97 -45.00 28.63
CA ALA A 4 67.82 -43.87 27.78
C ALA A 4 66.34 -43.37 27.83
N SER A 5 66.20 -42.18 28.41
CA SER A 5 64.86 -41.54 28.56
C SER A 5 64.45 -40.87 27.28
N TYR A 6 63.35 -41.34 26.65
CA TYR A 6 62.64 -40.71 25.54
C TYR A 6 61.47 -39.89 26.09
N ARG A 7 61.71 -38.64 26.44
CA ARG A 7 60.59 -37.75 26.88
C ARG A 7 60.59 -36.27 26.42
N PRO A 8 61.19 -35.84 25.31
CA PRO A 8 60.85 -34.49 24.84
C PRO A 8 59.99 -34.46 23.53
N LEU A 9 59.85 -35.57 22.76
CA LEU A 9 59.21 -35.45 21.45
C LEU A 9 57.69 -35.46 21.49
N ARG A 10 57.06 -35.96 22.59
CA ARG A 10 55.58 -35.98 22.72
C ARG A 10 54.97 -34.62 23.15
N VAL A 11 55.73 -33.76 23.81
CA VAL A 11 55.25 -32.48 24.28
C VAL A 11 55.24 -31.45 23.12
N LEU A 12 56.19 -31.56 22.17
CA LEU A 12 56.25 -30.66 21.02
C LEU A 12 55.16 -30.93 20.00
N ALA A 13 54.73 -32.20 19.82
CA ALA A 13 53.65 -32.58 18.90
C ALA A 13 52.26 -32.13 19.39
N VAL A 14 52.04 -32.08 20.72
CA VAL A 14 50.78 -31.61 21.31
C VAL A 14 50.68 -30.10 21.28
N ALA A 15 51.81 -29.37 21.44
CA ALA A 15 51.83 -27.91 21.38
C ALA A 15 51.59 -27.40 19.93
N THR A 16 52.13 -28.07 18.91
CA THR A 16 51.90 -27.71 17.50
C THR A 16 50.49 -28.04 17.05
N LEU A 17 49.83 -29.06 17.57
CA LEU A 17 48.46 -29.38 17.25
C LEU A 17 47.46 -28.39 17.92
N ALA A 18 47.79 -27.90 19.13
CA ALA A 18 46.96 -26.90 19.82
C ALA A 18 46.99 -25.51 19.15
N ILE A 19 48.10 -25.13 18.51
CA ILE A 19 48.23 -23.87 17.79
C ILE A 19 47.53 -23.91 16.44
N ALA A 20 47.44 -25.09 15.79
CA ALA A 20 46.69 -25.24 14.54
C ALA A 20 45.17 -25.22 14.74
N VAL A 21 44.63 -25.53 15.93
CA VAL A 21 43.19 -25.45 16.24
C VAL A 21 42.76 -24.02 16.62
N LEU A 22 43.65 -23.16 17.12
CA LEU A 22 43.34 -21.80 17.47
C LEU A 22 43.38 -20.82 16.29
N SER A 23 44.05 -21.16 15.20
CA SER A 23 44.05 -20.36 13.96
C SER A 23 42.89 -20.70 13.01
N GLY A 24 42.10 -21.77 13.27
CA GLY A 24 40.96 -22.16 12.50
C GLY A 24 39.62 -21.51 12.89
N CYS A 25 39.56 -20.85 14.07
CA CYS A 25 38.32 -20.26 14.55
C CYS A 25 37.91 -18.93 13.86
N SER A 26 38.84 -18.22 13.22
CA SER A 26 38.51 -17.02 12.45
C SER A 26 37.92 -17.37 11.10
N THR A 27 38.41 -18.42 10.45
CA THR A 27 37.94 -18.87 9.14
C THR A 27 36.54 -19.54 9.16
N ILE A 28 36.16 -20.13 10.32
CA ILE A 28 34.82 -20.71 10.51
C ILE A 28 33.79 -19.64 10.78
N LYS A 29 34.13 -18.54 11.41
CA LYS A 29 33.20 -17.42 11.59
C LYS A 29 32.88 -16.76 10.26
N ASP A 30 33.85 -16.58 9.38
CA ASP A 30 33.66 -16.01 8.05
C ASP A 30 32.86 -16.93 7.12
N VAL A 31 32.88 -18.27 7.33
CA VAL A 31 32.06 -19.25 6.57
C VAL A 31 30.63 -19.31 7.11
N PHE A 32 30.37 -19.03 8.39
CA PHE A 32 29.03 -18.95 8.94
C PHE A 32 28.38 -17.57 8.83
N ASP A 33 29.15 -16.49 8.87
CA ASP A 33 28.70 -15.14 8.53
C ASP A 33 28.64 -14.92 6.99
N GLY A 34 29.35 -15.74 6.22
CA GLY A 34 29.37 -15.76 4.75
C GLY A 34 28.32 -16.65 4.09
N ARG A 35 27.21 -17.02 4.76
CA ARG A 35 25.94 -17.24 4.07
C ARG A 35 25.54 -15.88 3.52
N GLY A 36 26.01 -15.59 2.32
CA GLY A 36 25.74 -14.37 1.63
C GLY A 36 24.25 -14.04 1.74
N LYS A 37 23.94 -12.95 2.44
CA LYS A 37 22.69 -12.27 2.18
C LYS A 37 22.68 -12.15 0.66
N ASP A 38 21.65 -12.69 0.06
CA ASP A 38 21.46 -12.57 -1.37
C ASP A 38 21.34 -11.08 -1.70
N LYS A 39 22.47 -10.48 -2.12
CA LYS A 39 22.53 -9.04 -2.41
C LYS A 39 21.58 -8.65 -3.55
N SER A 40 21.01 -9.64 -4.23
CA SER A 40 20.05 -9.42 -5.31
C SER A 40 18.73 -8.81 -4.84
N THR A 41 18.43 -8.84 -3.53
CA THR A 41 17.22 -8.28 -2.92
C THR A 41 17.49 -7.16 -1.92
N GLU A 42 18.72 -6.64 -1.85
CA GLU A 42 19.01 -5.46 -1.04
C GLU A 42 18.42 -4.20 -1.68
N PRO A 43 17.86 -3.26 -0.87
CA PRO A 43 17.34 -2.00 -1.39
C PRO A 43 18.40 -1.24 -2.18
N THR A 44 18.07 -0.77 -3.38
CA THR A 44 18.97 0.03 -4.21
C THR A 44 19.38 1.30 -3.46
N GLU A 45 20.68 1.59 -3.43
CA GLU A 45 21.18 2.85 -2.88
C GLU A 45 20.70 4.03 -3.71
N LEU A 46 20.19 5.08 -3.02
CA LEU A 46 19.70 6.27 -3.70
C LEU A 46 20.85 7.12 -4.23
N VAL A 47 20.98 7.20 -5.53
CA VAL A 47 21.93 8.10 -6.19
C VAL A 47 21.50 9.56 -5.99
N ASN A 48 22.46 10.48 -5.91
CA ASN A 48 22.17 11.91 -5.90
C ASN A 48 21.50 12.33 -7.20
N ILE A 49 20.45 13.13 -7.09
CA ILE A 49 19.75 13.72 -8.23
C ILE A 49 19.94 15.25 -8.25
N THR A 50 19.85 15.85 -9.43
CA THR A 50 19.68 17.28 -9.57
C THR A 50 18.18 17.52 -9.70
N PRO A 51 17.51 18.12 -8.69
CA PRO A 51 16.07 18.38 -8.77
C PRO A 51 15.74 19.31 -9.93
N ILE A 52 14.67 19.00 -10.66
CA ILE A 52 14.13 19.84 -11.74
C ILE A 52 12.84 20.55 -11.33
N VAL A 53 12.30 20.19 -10.17
CA VAL A 53 11.16 20.80 -9.50
C VAL A 53 11.44 20.83 -8.01
N THR A 54 10.96 21.87 -7.32
CA THR A 54 11.10 21.97 -5.86
C THR A 54 9.89 21.38 -5.18
N ALA A 55 10.09 20.32 -4.40
CA ALA A 55 9.05 19.76 -3.54
C ALA A 55 9.12 20.46 -2.17
N SER A 56 8.26 21.46 -1.98
CA SER A 56 8.22 22.27 -0.75
C SER A 56 7.30 21.60 0.28
N LYS A 57 7.84 21.25 1.47
CA LYS A 57 7.04 20.78 2.59
C LYS A 57 6.22 21.96 3.14
N LEU A 58 4.89 21.83 3.07
CA LEU A 58 3.97 22.86 3.58
C LEU A 58 3.79 22.74 5.09
N TRP A 59 3.55 21.53 5.56
CA TRP A 59 3.34 21.24 6.98
C TRP A 59 3.64 19.77 7.32
N GLY A 60 3.68 19.46 8.60
CA GLY A 60 3.74 18.10 9.15
C GLY A 60 2.92 18.01 10.41
N ALA A 61 2.34 16.84 10.67
CA ALA A 61 1.52 16.55 11.85
C ALA A 61 1.72 15.09 12.29
N SER A 62 1.22 14.74 13.48
CA SER A 62 1.14 13.37 13.97
C SER A 62 -0.30 13.03 14.31
N VAL A 63 -0.74 11.83 13.93
CA VAL A 63 -2.10 11.34 14.22
C VAL A 63 -2.15 10.39 15.40
N GLY A 64 -1.02 9.87 15.84
CA GLY A 64 -0.91 8.91 16.94
C GLY A 64 0.18 7.90 16.67
N LYS A 65 0.10 6.71 17.29
CA LYS A 65 1.02 5.62 17.03
C LYS A 65 0.57 4.85 15.80
N GLY A 66 1.45 4.76 14.83
CA GLY A 66 1.17 4.10 13.57
C GLY A 66 1.20 2.57 13.64
N GLU A 67 1.19 1.95 12.48
CA GLU A 67 0.99 0.51 12.31
C GLU A 67 2.23 -0.35 12.58
N ASP A 68 3.42 0.19 12.65
CA ASP A 68 4.74 -0.46 12.73
C ASP A 68 4.73 -2.00 12.52
N LYS A 69 5.23 -2.51 11.39
CA LYS A 69 5.34 -3.93 11.02
C LYS A 69 4.05 -4.70 10.70
N LEU A 70 2.86 -4.11 10.82
CA LEU A 70 1.61 -4.81 10.45
C LEU A 70 1.38 -4.87 8.95
N GLY A 71 1.97 -3.93 8.17
CA GLY A 71 1.89 -3.89 6.70
C GLY A 71 0.50 -3.56 6.17
N ILE A 72 -0.31 -2.85 6.94
CA ILE A 72 -1.70 -2.51 6.57
C ILE A 72 -1.81 -1.32 5.60
N GLY A 73 -0.71 -0.56 5.39
CA GLY A 73 -0.66 0.48 4.36
C GLY A 73 -1.62 1.64 4.58
N GLN A 74 -1.80 2.07 5.84
CA GLN A 74 -2.67 3.22 6.15
C GLN A 74 -2.28 4.46 5.35
N HIS A 75 -3.28 5.15 4.84
CA HIS A 75 -3.13 6.40 4.10
C HIS A 75 -4.24 7.39 4.48
N PRO A 76 -4.02 8.72 4.31
CA PRO A 76 -5.06 9.70 4.58
C PRO A 76 -6.15 9.68 3.50
N SER A 77 -7.32 10.26 3.82
CA SER A 77 -8.35 10.63 2.86
C SER A 77 -8.47 12.16 2.80
N ILE A 78 -8.72 12.70 1.61
CA ILE A 78 -8.84 14.15 1.41
C ILE A 78 -10.18 14.46 0.73
N VAL A 79 -11.03 15.21 1.42
CA VAL A 79 -12.33 15.66 0.90
C VAL A 79 -12.57 17.11 1.36
N ASP A 80 -13.06 17.96 0.47
CA ASP A 80 -13.45 19.36 0.75
C ASP A 80 -12.36 20.18 1.47
N GLY A 81 -11.10 20.02 1.03
CA GLY A 81 -9.94 20.75 1.59
C GLY A 81 -9.56 20.30 3.00
N ARG A 82 -10.01 19.13 3.46
CA ARG A 82 -9.66 18.53 4.75
C ARG A 82 -8.95 17.20 4.55
N VAL A 83 -7.92 16.99 5.35
CA VAL A 83 -7.17 15.74 5.43
C VAL A 83 -7.65 14.97 6.65
N TYR A 84 -8.15 13.78 6.45
CA TYR A 84 -8.52 12.86 7.51
C TYR A 84 -7.47 11.75 7.58
N ALA A 85 -6.99 11.45 8.78
CA ALA A 85 -6.01 10.40 8.99
C ALA A 85 -6.31 9.64 10.27
N ALA A 86 -6.08 8.33 10.24
CA ALA A 86 -6.24 7.44 11.39
C ALA A 86 -4.88 6.89 11.83
N ALA A 87 -4.75 6.57 13.10
CA ALA A 87 -3.62 5.83 13.64
C ALA A 87 -4.11 4.53 14.27
N LEU A 88 -3.28 3.49 14.26
CA LEU A 88 -3.61 2.21 14.89
C LEU A 88 -3.97 2.41 16.37
N GLU A 89 -3.20 3.26 17.08
CA GLU A 89 -3.50 3.70 18.44
C GLU A 89 -3.58 5.23 18.47
N GLY A 90 -4.73 5.77 18.88
CA GLY A 90 -4.88 7.21 19.05
C GLY A 90 -6.10 7.82 18.37
N GLY A 91 -6.74 7.10 17.45
CA GLY A 91 -7.99 7.52 16.86
C GLY A 91 -7.87 8.18 15.48
N VAL A 92 -8.76 9.10 15.18
CA VAL A 92 -8.87 9.82 13.90
C VAL A 92 -8.68 11.32 14.13
N SER A 93 -7.96 11.96 13.21
CA SER A 93 -7.76 13.42 13.24
C SER A 93 -8.09 14.02 11.89
N ALA A 94 -8.60 15.26 11.92
CA ALA A 94 -8.79 16.06 10.72
C ALA A 94 -7.89 17.29 10.75
N PHE A 95 -7.36 17.64 9.59
CA PHE A 95 -6.50 18.81 9.40
C PHE A 95 -6.96 19.62 8.17
N ASP A 96 -6.69 20.90 8.19
CA ASP A 96 -6.82 21.73 7.00
C ASP A 96 -5.72 21.36 5.99
N LEU A 97 -6.09 21.11 4.74
CA LEU A 97 -5.18 20.62 3.70
C LEU A 97 -4.03 21.59 3.43
N ARG A 98 -4.27 22.89 3.46
CA ARG A 98 -3.27 23.90 3.06
C ARG A 98 -2.34 24.27 4.19
N THR A 99 -2.85 24.32 5.43
CA THR A 99 -2.13 24.83 6.59
C THR A 99 -1.66 23.76 7.57
N GLY A 100 -2.26 22.55 7.53
CA GLY A 100 -2.02 21.51 8.52
C GLY A 100 -2.62 21.82 9.89
N GLN A 101 -3.44 22.87 10.01
CA GLN A 101 -4.13 23.19 11.26
C GLN A 101 -5.05 22.03 11.66
N SER A 102 -4.92 21.55 12.87
CA SER A 102 -5.84 20.55 13.44
C SER A 102 -7.24 21.14 13.58
N LEU A 103 -8.23 20.49 12.96
CA LEU A 103 -9.62 20.88 12.99
C LEU A 103 -10.37 20.18 14.12
N TRP A 104 -10.19 18.87 14.26
CA TRP A 104 -10.75 18.05 15.32
C TRP A 104 -9.96 16.75 15.50
N ARG A 105 -10.17 16.10 16.63
CA ARG A 105 -9.64 14.76 16.93
C ARG A 105 -10.70 13.93 17.64
N TYR A 106 -10.90 12.72 17.15
CA TYR A 106 -11.68 11.66 17.80
C TYR A 106 -10.71 10.65 18.42
N ALA A 107 -10.70 10.54 19.74
CA ALA A 107 -9.89 9.56 20.46
C ALA A 107 -10.58 8.19 20.44
N SER A 108 -9.84 7.13 20.15
CA SER A 108 -10.33 5.75 20.13
C SER A 108 -9.32 4.83 20.79
N GLU A 109 -9.82 3.85 21.54
CA GLU A 109 -9.04 2.73 22.09
C GLU A 109 -9.01 1.53 21.12
N LEU A 110 -9.83 1.55 20.06
CA LEU A 110 -9.85 0.51 19.05
C LEU A 110 -8.56 0.54 18.22
N PRO A 111 -8.01 -0.61 17.85
CA PRO A 111 -6.87 -0.69 16.93
C PRO A 111 -7.36 -0.41 15.49
N LEU A 112 -7.39 0.89 15.11
CA LEU A 112 -7.90 1.33 13.82
C LEU A 112 -6.91 0.95 12.70
N SER A 113 -7.34 0.07 11.83
CA SER A 113 -6.51 -0.52 10.76
C SER A 113 -6.97 -0.13 9.35
N GLY A 114 -8.27 -0.10 9.11
CA GLY A 114 -8.83 0.45 7.88
C GLY A 114 -8.71 1.96 7.92
N GLY A 115 -7.80 2.56 7.17
CA GLY A 115 -7.57 4.00 7.13
C GLY A 115 -8.86 4.75 6.80
N PRO A 116 -8.97 6.07 7.04
CA PRO A 116 -10.26 6.73 6.91
C PRO A 116 -10.73 6.78 5.46
N GLY A 117 -11.96 6.35 5.23
CA GLY A 117 -12.73 6.74 4.06
C GLY A 117 -13.54 7.99 4.38
N ALA A 118 -13.66 8.93 3.44
CA ALA A 118 -14.43 10.15 3.63
C ALA A 118 -15.32 10.44 2.42
N GLY A 119 -16.54 10.90 2.67
CA GLY A 119 -17.53 11.23 1.65
C GLY A 119 -18.88 11.53 2.27
N ASP A 120 -19.78 12.17 1.54
CA ASP A 120 -21.17 12.46 1.96
C ASP A 120 -21.28 13.06 3.38
N GLY A 121 -20.29 13.88 3.80
CA GLY A 121 -20.26 14.50 5.13
C GLY A 121 -19.88 13.54 6.28
N LEU A 122 -19.39 12.33 5.96
CA LEU A 122 -18.94 11.32 6.91
C LEU A 122 -17.46 11.02 6.78
N VAL A 123 -16.87 10.53 7.86
CA VAL A 123 -15.58 9.82 7.89
C VAL A 123 -15.83 8.46 8.54
N ALA A 124 -15.46 7.38 7.86
CA ALA A 124 -15.59 6.03 8.39
C ALA A 124 -14.22 5.37 8.52
N VAL A 125 -14.02 4.61 9.58
CA VAL A 125 -12.78 3.86 9.86
C VAL A 125 -13.12 2.45 10.34
N GLY A 126 -12.26 1.51 10.00
CA GLY A 126 -12.36 0.14 10.47
C GLY A 126 -11.29 -0.23 11.49
N SER A 127 -11.49 -1.31 12.22
CA SER A 127 -10.55 -1.83 13.20
C SER A 127 -10.11 -3.27 12.90
N LEU A 128 -9.00 -3.71 13.51
CA LEU A 128 -8.57 -5.12 13.51
C LEU A 128 -9.59 -6.06 14.16
N GLU A 129 -10.51 -5.53 14.92
CA GLU A 129 -11.56 -6.30 15.58
C GLU A 129 -12.86 -6.36 14.77
N GLY A 130 -12.92 -5.69 13.61
CA GLY A 130 -14.11 -5.62 12.76
C GLY A 130 -15.12 -4.56 13.21
N ASP A 131 -14.75 -3.65 14.12
CA ASP A 131 -15.57 -2.48 14.41
C ASP A 131 -15.44 -1.45 13.31
N VAL A 132 -16.54 -0.82 12.96
CA VAL A 132 -16.62 0.30 12.01
C VAL A 132 -17.20 1.50 12.76
N VAL A 133 -16.47 2.60 12.75
CA VAL A 133 -16.89 3.85 13.40
C VAL A 133 -17.12 4.90 12.31
N ALA A 134 -18.29 5.54 12.33
CA ALA A 134 -18.58 6.69 11.48
C ALA A 134 -18.64 7.97 12.29
N LEU A 135 -17.95 8.98 11.78
CA LEU A 135 -17.83 10.30 12.40
C LEU A 135 -18.44 11.36 11.48
N ASP A 136 -18.94 12.41 12.05
CA ASP A 136 -19.28 13.62 11.32
C ASP A 136 -18.00 14.28 10.77
N ALA A 137 -17.92 14.46 9.47
CA ALA A 137 -16.71 14.98 8.81
C ALA A 137 -16.35 16.41 9.24
N ALA A 138 -17.32 17.22 9.63
CA ALA A 138 -17.09 18.60 10.03
C ALA A 138 -16.58 18.73 11.47
N THR A 139 -17.06 17.87 12.37
CA THR A 139 -16.89 18.03 13.83
C THR A 139 -16.13 16.90 14.51
N GLY A 140 -15.99 15.72 13.86
CA GLY A 140 -15.43 14.51 14.45
C GLY A 140 -16.33 13.82 15.46
N ALA A 141 -17.59 14.26 15.62
CA ALA A 141 -18.55 13.61 16.53
C ALA A 141 -18.92 12.21 16.01
N GLU A 142 -18.88 11.21 16.89
CA GLU A 142 -19.33 9.86 16.57
C GLU A 142 -20.81 9.87 16.21
N LYS A 143 -21.17 9.36 15.04
CA LYS A 143 -22.55 9.19 14.60
C LYS A 143 -23.09 7.82 14.93
N TRP A 144 -22.31 6.80 14.64
CA TRP A 144 -22.64 5.41 14.93
C TRP A 144 -21.40 4.52 14.94
N LYS A 145 -21.57 3.36 15.55
CA LYS A 145 -20.63 2.25 15.53
C LYS A 145 -21.34 0.98 15.10
N SER A 146 -20.73 0.20 14.21
CA SER A 146 -21.23 -1.08 13.73
C SER A 146 -20.14 -2.14 13.77
N LYS A 147 -20.55 -3.41 13.59
CA LYS A 147 -19.64 -4.56 13.57
C LYS A 147 -19.81 -5.32 12.26
N VAL A 148 -18.68 -5.66 11.60
CA VAL A 148 -18.64 -6.52 10.43
C VAL A 148 -18.04 -7.89 10.77
N SER A 149 -17.93 -8.78 9.77
CA SER A 149 -17.61 -10.20 9.98
C SER A 149 -16.16 -10.46 10.41
N ASN A 150 -15.21 -9.61 10.01
CA ASN A 150 -13.79 -9.81 10.24
C ASN A 150 -13.05 -8.46 10.35
N GLU A 151 -11.73 -8.50 10.55
CA GLU A 151 -10.88 -7.31 10.57
C GLU A 151 -11.08 -6.46 9.31
N VAL A 152 -10.99 -5.13 9.46
CA VAL A 152 -11.11 -4.17 8.38
C VAL A 152 -9.76 -3.49 8.18
N ILE A 153 -9.07 -3.83 7.09
CA ILE A 153 -7.76 -3.29 6.74
C ILE A 153 -7.88 -2.20 5.68
N ALA A 154 -8.75 -2.42 4.69
CA ALA A 154 -9.04 -1.42 3.66
C ALA A 154 -9.83 -0.23 4.22
N ALA A 155 -9.58 0.96 3.65
CA ALA A 155 -10.39 2.13 3.95
C ALA A 155 -11.85 1.90 3.49
N PRO A 156 -12.87 2.18 4.32
CA PRO A 156 -14.26 2.13 3.88
C PRO A 156 -14.52 3.10 2.72
N ALA A 157 -15.33 2.72 1.75
CA ALA A 157 -15.78 3.60 0.69
C ALA A 157 -17.15 4.19 1.04
N ILE A 158 -17.39 5.47 0.70
CA ILE A 158 -18.63 6.18 1.06
C ILE A 158 -19.24 6.79 -0.20
N GLY A 159 -20.52 6.56 -0.40
CA GLY A 159 -21.26 7.16 -1.51
C GLY A 159 -22.71 6.67 -1.61
N GLY A 160 -23.57 7.49 -2.16
CA GLY A 160 -24.98 7.15 -2.36
C GLY A 160 -25.77 6.86 -1.09
N GLY A 161 -25.38 7.47 0.05
CA GLY A 161 -26.01 7.24 1.35
C GLY A 161 -25.63 5.92 2.02
N LEU A 162 -24.55 5.28 1.57
CA LEU A 162 -24.01 4.02 2.11
C LEU A 162 -22.53 4.15 2.49
N VAL A 163 -22.12 3.34 3.45
CA VAL A 163 -20.74 3.08 3.81
C VAL A 163 -20.44 1.63 3.46
N PHE A 164 -19.51 1.41 2.55
CA PHE A 164 -19.09 0.09 2.13
C PHE A 164 -17.82 -0.30 2.87
N VAL A 165 -17.83 -1.48 3.46
CA VAL A 165 -16.73 -2.01 4.27
C VAL A 165 -16.28 -3.33 3.67
N HIS A 166 -14.99 -3.43 3.31
CA HIS A 166 -14.34 -4.65 2.84
C HIS A 166 -13.59 -5.27 4.00
N SER A 167 -14.06 -6.38 4.53
CA SER A 167 -13.41 -7.11 5.60
C SER A 167 -12.46 -8.17 5.05
N ASN A 168 -11.46 -8.55 5.86
CA ASN A 168 -10.34 -9.42 5.43
C ASN A 168 -10.76 -10.89 5.11
N ASP A 169 -12.03 -11.23 5.33
CA ASP A 169 -12.67 -12.46 4.83
C ASP A 169 -13.28 -12.30 3.44
N GLY A 170 -12.89 -11.26 2.68
CA GLY A 170 -13.35 -10.94 1.32
C GLY A 170 -14.79 -10.41 1.25
N ARG A 171 -15.48 -10.27 2.39
CA ARG A 171 -16.87 -9.82 2.40
C ARG A 171 -16.96 -8.31 2.28
N VAL A 172 -17.84 -7.85 1.38
CA VAL A 172 -18.27 -6.45 1.30
C VAL A 172 -19.58 -6.29 2.05
N THR A 173 -19.63 -5.40 3.03
CA THR A 173 -20.84 -5.06 3.78
C THR A 173 -21.23 -3.61 3.50
N ALA A 174 -22.44 -3.36 3.05
CA ALA A 174 -23.00 -2.03 2.93
C ALA A 174 -23.79 -1.68 4.17
N LEU A 175 -23.42 -0.57 4.79
CA LEU A 175 -24.08 0.00 5.97
C LEU A 175 -24.81 1.29 5.54
N ASP A 176 -25.97 1.53 6.13
CA ASP A 176 -26.67 2.80 5.96
C ASP A 176 -25.83 3.94 6.54
N ALA A 177 -25.60 4.99 5.79
CA ALA A 177 -24.69 6.08 6.17
C ALA A 177 -25.22 6.89 7.39
N ALA A 178 -26.52 6.94 7.59
CA ALA A 178 -27.11 7.67 8.69
C ALA A 178 -27.19 6.88 9.99
N THR A 179 -27.39 5.55 9.93
CA THR A 179 -27.70 4.70 11.08
C THR A 179 -26.64 3.63 11.39
N GLY A 180 -25.79 3.27 10.41
CA GLY A 180 -24.84 2.16 10.52
C GLY A 180 -25.51 0.77 10.42
N GLU A 181 -26.81 0.69 10.12
CA GLU A 181 -27.51 -0.57 9.93
C GLU A 181 -27.10 -1.23 8.63
N ARG A 182 -26.93 -2.57 8.64
CA ARG A 182 -26.57 -3.32 7.45
C ARG A 182 -27.73 -3.36 6.45
N ARG A 183 -27.47 -2.90 5.23
CA ARG A 183 -28.43 -2.91 4.12
C ARG A 183 -28.31 -4.21 3.32
N TRP A 184 -27.10 -4.57 2.93
CA TRP A 184 -26.79 -5.80 2.20
C TRP A 184 -25.34 -6.23 2.45
N PHE A 185 -24.98 -7.41 1.97
CA PHE A 185 -23.58 -7.87 1.89
C PHE A 185 -23.37 -8.70 0.63
N TYR A 186 -22.13 -8.69 0.14
CA TYR A 186 -21.60 -9.54 -0.91
C TYR A 186 -20.51 -10.43 -0.32
N SER A 187 -20.43 -11.70 -0.72
CA SER A 187 -19.42 -12.65 -0.25
C SER A 187 -18.93 -13.47 -1.45
N PRO A 188 -17.73 -13.24 -1.95
CA PRO A 188 -17.13 -14.03 -3.02
C PRO A 188 -16.65 -15.38 -2.52
N ASP A 189 -16.30 -16.26 -3.46
CA ASP A 189 -15.52 -17.47 -3.17
C ASP A 189 -14.07 -17.06 -2.90
N ILE A 190 -13.52 -17.47 -1.75
CA ILE A 190 -12.18 -17.11 -1.31
C ILE A 190 -11.22 -18.26 -1.63
N PRO A 191 -10.04 -17.99 -2.25
CA PRO A 191 -8.98 -18.97 -2.42
C PRO A 191 -8.46 -19.55 -1.08
N ALA A 192 -7.82 -20.69 -1.14
CA ALA A 192 -7.25 -21.35 0.05
C ALA A 192 -6.08 -20.54 0.68
N LEU A 193 -5.42 -19.71 -0.13
CA LEU A 193 -4.34 -18.79 0.31
C LEU A 193 -4.51 -17.45 -0.40
N THR A 194 -4.49 -16.36 0.38
CA THR A 194 -4.59 -14.98 -0.07
C THR A 194 -3.49 -14.14 0.58
N VAL A 195 -3.18 -12.98 0.02
CA VAL A 195 -2.39 -11.96 0.70
C VAL A 195 -3.25 -11.35 1.81
N ARG A 196 -2.67 -11.08 2.99
CA ARG A 196 -3.41 -10.38 4.03
C ARG A 196 -3.59 -8.92 3.64
N GLY A 197 -4.81 -8.49 3.53
CA GLY A 197 -5.23 -7.15 3.16
C GLY A 197 -6.17 -7.20 1.96
N ASN A 198 -6.95 -6.16 1.81
CA ASN A 198 -7.87 -5.97 0.69
C ASN A 198 -7.66 -4.56 0.16
N GLY A 199 -7.87 -4.38 -1.14
CA GLY A 199 -7.90 -3.06 -1.76
C GLY A 199 -9.08 -2.22 -1.28
N SER A 200 -8.88 -0.91 -1.23
CA SER A 200 -10.01 0.01 -1.10
C SER A 200 -10.92 -0.10 -2.31
N MET A 201 -12.21 0.04 -2.08
CA MET A 201 -13.23 -0.06 -3.12
C MET A 201 -13.42 1.29 -3.81
N THR A 202 -13.79 1.25 -5.10
CA THR A 202 -14.02 2.45 -5.89
C THR A 202 -15.51 2.66 -6.13
N VAL A 203 -16.01 3.82 -5.73
CA VAL A 203 -17.41 4.21 -5.96
C VAL A 203 -17.54 4.89 -7.32
N GLY A 204 -18.44 4.37 -8.14
CA GLY A 204 -18.86 4.98 -9.40
C GLY A 204 -20.35 5.35 -9.37
N PRO A 205 -20.92 5.82 -10.49
CA PRO A 205 -22.35 6.16 -10.59
C PRO A 205 -23.24 4.93 -10.41
N GLY A 206 -23.74 4.68 -9.19
CA GLY A 206 -24.62 3.54 -8.85
C GLY A 206 -23.92 2.18 -8.77
N ILE A 207 -22.62 2.12 -8.95
CA ILE A 207 -21.79 0.91 -9.00
C ILE A 207 -20.65 1.01 -7.98
N LEU A 208 -20.39 -0.08 -7.28
CA LEU A 208 -19.22 -0.28 -6.44
C LEU A 208 -18.27 -1.27 -7.13
N PHE A 209 -17.02 -0.88 -7.36
CA PHE A 209 -15.98 -1.75 -7.92
C PHE A 209 -15.12 -2.31 -6.81
N VAL A 210 -14.93 -3.62 -6.81
CA VAL A 210 -14.24 -4.37 -5.74
C VAL A 210 -13.25 -5.35 -6.35
N GLY A 211 -12.00 -5.26 -5.94
CA GLY A 211 -11.01 -6.30 -6.20
C GLY A 211 -11.21 -7.49 -5.27
N ASN A 212 -11.14 -8.71 -5.81
CA ASN A 212 -11.24 -9.95 -5.04
C ASN A 212 -9.89 -10.69 -5.01
N ASP A 213 -9.71 -11.51 -3.99
CA ASP A 213 -8.52 -12.34 -3.79
C ASP A 213 -8.35 -13.44 -4.85
N ASN A 214 -9.42 -13.78 -5.57
CA ASN A 214 -9.39 -14.77 -6.66
C ASN A 214 -8.91 -14.20 -8.02
N GLY A 215 -8.39 -12.98 -8.04
CA GLY A 215 -7.87 -12.35 -9.26
C GLY A 215 -8.92 -11.63 -10.11
N THR A 216 -10.14 -11.48 -9.61
CA THR A 216 -11.21 -10.80 -10.34
C THR A 216 -11.50 -9.41 -9.80
N LEU A 217 -11.96 -8.53 -10.67
CA LEU A 217 -12.62 -7.29 -10.31
C LEU A 217 -14.13 -7.47 -10.53
N VAL A 218 -14.94 -7.12 -9.55
CA VAL A 218 -16.41 -7.23 -9.61
C VAL A 218 -17.04 -5.83 -9.55
N ALA A 219 -18.08 -5.63 -10.33
CA ALA A 219 -18.97 -4.48 -10.22
C ALA A 219 -20.25 -4.90 -9.51
N LEU A 220 -20.54 -4.25 -8.40
CA LEU A 220 -21.73 -4.48 -7.59
C LEU A 220 -22.69 -3.30 -7.72
N SER A 221 -23.99 -3.57 -7.84
CA SER A 221 -25.02 -2.56 -7.68
C SER A 221 -24.98 -2.00 -6.26
N MET A 222 -24.84 -0.69 -6.11
CA MET A 222 -24.82 -0.06 -4.79
C MET A 222 -26.13 -0.22 -4.04
N THR A 223 -27.25 -0.42 -4.75
CA THR A 223 -28.60 -0.50 -4.17
C THR A 223 -28.82 -1.77 -3.35
N ASP A 224 -28.35 -2.91 -3.87
CA ASP A 224 -28.69 -4.23 -3.34
C ASP A 224 -27.52 -5.23 -3.30
N GLY A 225 -26.32 -4.82 -3.77
CA GLY A 225 -25.13 -5.67 -3.80
C GLY A 225 -25.15 -6.74 -4.90
N ALA A 226 -26.12 -6.66 -5.85
CA ALA A 226 -26.18 -7.59 -6.97
C ALA A 226 -24.96 -7.43 -7.89
N VAL A 227 -24.38 -8.56 -8.35
CA VAL A 227 -23.28 -8.56 -9.31
C VAL A 227 -23.78 -8.08 -10.68
N VAL A 228 -23.19 -7.00 -11.18
CA VAL A 228 -23.46 -6.45 -12.51
C VAL A 228 -22.59 -7.15 -13.55
N TRP A 229 -21.29 -7.25 -13.26
CA TRP A 229 -20.32 -8.01 -14.03
C TRP A 229 -19.13 -8.44 -13.16
N THR A 230 -18.38 -9.43 -13.63
CA THR A 230 -17.12 -9.89 -13.05
C THR A 230 -16.11 -10.04 -14.17
N THR A 231 -14.91 -9.47 -14.00
CA THR A 231 -13.85 -9.48 -15.02
C THR A 231 -12.54 -9.98 -14.40
N PRO A 232 -11.86 -10.97 -14.98
CA PRO A 232 -10.55 -11.39 -14.52
C PRO A 232 -9.52 -10.28 -14.79
N VAL A 233 -8.72 -9.95 -13.77
CA VAL A 233 -7.52 -9.09 -13.83
C VAL A 233 -6.29 -9.95 -13.92
N ALA A 234 -6.29 -11.09 -13.23
CA ALA A 234 -5.24 -12.10 -13.31
C ALA A 234 -5.83 -13.50 -13.12
N GLU A 235 -5.24 -14.48 -13.78
CA GLU A 235 -5.63 -15.88 -13.61
C GLU A 235 -4.82 -16.53 -12.48
N PRO A 236 -5.46 -17.32 -11.58
CA PRO A 236 -4.79 -18.02 -10.49
C PRO A 236 -4.03 -19.26 -10.99
N GLU A 237 -3.04 -19.05 -11.85
CA GLU A 237 -2.24 -20.11 -12.46
C GLU A 237 -1.01 -20.44 -11.63
N GLY A 238 -0.65 -21.72 -11.52
CA GLY A 238 0.55 -22.20 -10.83
C GLY A 238 0.44 -23.62 -10.29
N ARG A 239 1.56 -24.14 -9.79
CA ARG A 239 1.67 -25.50 -9.28
C ARG A 239 1.40 -25.59 -7.77
N SER A 240 1.65 -24.52 -7.04
CA SER A 240 1.40 -24.39 -5.60
C SER A 240 0.32 -23.34 -5.34
N GLU A 241 -0.28 -23.36 -4.14
CA GLU A 241 -1.21 -22.32 -3.73
C GLU A 241 -0.55 -20.92 -3.73
N LEU A 242 0.74 -20.85 -3.37
CA LEU A 242 1.50 -19.59 -3.43
C LEU A 242 1.62 -19.06 -4.89
N ASP A 243 1.87 -19.96 -5.86
CA ASP A 243 1.92 -19.57 -7.27
C ASP A 243 0.57 -19.11 -7.82
N ARG A 244 -0.54 -19.54 -7.19
CA ARG A 244 -1.90 -19.23 -7.61
C ARG A 244 -2.45 -17.95 -7.02
N MET A 245 -1.75 -17.32 -6.06
CA MET A 245 -2.18 -16.03 -5.51
C MET A 245 -2.30 -15.01 -6.64
N ALA A 246 -3.48 -14.44 -6.81
CA ALA A 246 -3.79 -13.53 -7.92
C ALA A 246 -4.47 -12.23 -7.46
N ASP A 247 -4.52 -12.02 -6.15
CA ASP A 247 -5.22 -10.96 -5.42
C ASP A 247 -5.21 -9.61 -6.14
N VAL A 248 -6.36 -8.95 -6.18
CA VAL A 248 -6.54 -7.58 -6.70
C VAL A 248 -6.68 -6.64 -5.50
N ASP A 249 -5.55 -6.40 -4.81
CA ASP A 249 -5.49 -5.63 -3.55
C ASP A 249 -5.29 -4.13 -3.78
N GLY A 250 -4.83 -3.72 -4.96
CA GLY A 250 -4.71 -2.33 -5.31
C GLY A 250 -6.07 -1.68 -5.54
N GLU A 251 -6.28 -0.49 -4.96
CA GLU A 251 -7.46 0.32 -5.30
C GLU A 251 -7.54 0.53 -6.81
N ALA A 252 -8.63 0.11 -7.43
CA ALA A 252 -8.91 0.42 -8.82
C ALA A 252 -9.17 1.94 -8.99
N VAL A 253 -8.82 2.50 -10.13
CA VAL A 253 -9.06 3.94 -10.41
C VAL A 253 -10.04 4.07 -11.56
N LEU A 254 -11.18 4.71 -11.28
CA LEU A 254 -12.16 5.08 -12.30
C LEU A 254 -11.82 6.46 -12.86
N ASP A 255 -11.55 6.53 -14.16
CA ASP A 255 -11.37 7.77 -14.88
C ASP A 255 -12.37 7.86 -16.02
N ASN A 256 -13.33 8.75 -15.89
CA ASN A 256 -14.55 8.82 -16.70
C ASN A 256 -15.30 7.48 -16.69
N THR A 257 -15.28 6.72 -17.78
CA THR A 257 -15.89 5.39 -17.90
C THR A 257 -14.88 4.26 -17.91
N THR A 258 -13.57 4.54 -17.89
CA THR A 258 -12.52 3.52 -17.89
C THR A 258 -12.06 3.25 -16.48
N LEU A 259 -12.06 1.99 -16.09
CA LEU A 259 -11.56 1.51 -14.82
C LEU A 259 -10.20 0.85 -15.00
N PHE A 260 -9.23 1.27 -14.23
CA PHE A 260 -7.88 0.70 -14.22
C PHE A 260 -7.67 -0.09 -12.93
N ALA A 261 -7.20 -1.32 -13.06
CA ALA A 261 -6.91 -2.20 -11.93
C ALA A 261 -5.59 -2.94 -12.13
N THR A 262 -4.96 -3.34 -11.02
CA THR A 262 -3.71 -4.10 -11.03
C THR A 262 -3.78 -5.24 -10.01
N SER A 263 -3.00 -6.30 -10.21
CA SER A 263 -3.04 -7.51 -9.40
C SER A 263 -1.68 -7.91 -8.85
N HIS A 264 -1.68 -8.78 -7.85
CA HIS A 264 -0.48 -9.41 -7.29
C HIS A 264 0.38 -10.13 -8.35
N LYS A 265 -0.23 -10.68 -9.40
CA LYS A 265 0.48 -11.32 -10.53
C LYS A 265 1.07 -10.35 -11.55
N ASN A 266 1.26 -9.09 -11.18
CA ASN A 266 1.86 -8.06 -12.02
C ASN A 266 1.06 -7.73 -13.30
N HIS A 267 -0.24 -7.98 -13.34
CA HIS A 267 -1.11 -7.55 -14.42
C HIS A 267 -1.71 -6.18 -14.12
N THR A 268 -1.83 -5.37 -15.15
CA THR A 268 -2.60 -4.11 -15.14
C THR A 268 -3.57 -4.14 -16.32
N VAL A 269 -4.84 -3.87 -16.04
CA VAL A 269 -5.91 -3.88 -17.03
C VAL A 269 -6.62 -2.53 -17.08
N ALA A 270 -7.09 -2.16 -18.28
CA ALA A 270 -8.12 -1.16 -18.46
C ALA A 270 -9.42 -1.85 -18.85
N ILE A 271 -10.50 -1.48 -18.20
CA ILE A 271 -11.82 -2.10 -18.34
C ILE A 271 -12.83 -0.98 -18.64
N ASP A 272 -13.72 -1.22 -19.60
CA ASP A 272 -14.90 -0.38 -19.78
C ASP A 272 -15.83 -0.58 -18.57
N GLY A 273 -15.94 0.42 -17.73
CA GLY A 273 -16.67 0.32 -16.45
C GLY A 273 -18.14 -0.09 -16.60
N PRO A 274 -18.91 0.44 -17.57
CA PRO A 274 -20.29 0.02 -17.78
C PRO A 274 -20.46 -1.45 -18.18
N SER A 275 -19.60 -1.99 -19.05
CA SER A 275 -19.75 -3.34 -19.60
C SER A 275 -18.88 -4.41 -18.96
N GLY A 276 -17.82 -4.01 -18.24
CA GLY A 276 -16.80 -4.93 -17.72
C GLY A 276 -15.85 -5.51 -18.78
N GLN A 277 -15.90 -5.01 -20.02
CA GLN A 277 -15.02 -5.52 -21.08
C GLN A 277 -13.60 -5.01 -20.93
N VAL A 278 -12.61 -5.92 -21.03
CA VAL A 278 -11.19 -5.56 -21.02
C VAL A 278 -10.84 -4.84 -22.32
N MET A 279 -10.32 -3.62 -22.20
CA MET A 279 -9.85 -2.81 -23.32
C MET A 279 -8.40 -3.11 -23.64
N TRP A 280 -7.58 -3.29 -22.64
CA TRP A 280 -6.19 -3.76 -22.76
C TRP A 280 -5.72 -4.43 -21.45
N ASP A 281 -4.73 -5.31 -21.57
CA ASP A 281 -4.04 -6.02 -20.48
C ASP A 281 -2.53 -5.97 -20.69
N ARG A 282 -1.78 -5.77 -19.61
CA ARG A 282 -0.30 -5.71 -19.63
C ARG A 282 0.29 -6.40 -18.41
N GLY A 283 1.39 -7.13 -18.66
CA GLY A 283 2.17 -7.83 -17.64
C GLY A 283 3.11 -6.91 -16.82
N ASN A 284 2.64 -5.70 -16.50
CA ASN A 284 3.34 -4.76 -15.61
C ASN A 284 2.36 -4.32 -14.54
N GLY A 285 2.72 -4.42 -13.27
CA GLY A 285 1.82 -4.04 -12.19
C GLY A 285 2.25 -4.62 -10.86
N GLY A 286 1.38 -4.57 -9.87
CA GLY A 286 1.60 -5.11 -8.52
C GLY A 286 0.42 -4.84 -7.61
N ALA A 287 0.36 -5.51 -6.46
CA ALA A 287 -0.76 -5.46 -5.54
C ALA A 287 -1.04 -4.09 -4.89
N ARG A 288 -0.11 -3.13 -4.98
CA ARG A 288 -0.23 -1.86 -4.24
C ARG A 288 -1.20 -0.85 -4.86
N GLY A 289 -1.55 -1.01 -6.13
CA GLY A 289 -2.41 -0.08 -6.86
C GLY A 289 -1.66 0.79 -7.86
N LEU A 290 -2.35 1.78 -8.39
CA LEU A 290 -1.88 2.57 -9.53
C LEU A 290 -2.27 4.06 -9.42
N GLY A 291 -1.62 4.88 -10.25
CA GLY A 291 -1.97 6.30 -10.46
C GLY A 291 -2.33 6.53 -11.92
N VAL A 292 -3.38 7.30 -12.17
CA VAL A 292 -3.84 7.62 -13.54
C VAL A 292 -3.71 9.10 -13.79
N SER A 293 -3.04 9.46 -14.89
CA SER A 293 -2.96 10.82 -15.43
C SER A 293 -3.81 10.97 -16.68
N ASN A 294 -3.76 12.13 -17.32
CA ASN A 294 -4.43 12.32 -18.61
C ASN A 294 -3.90 11.42 -19.73
N SER A 295 -2.63 11.01 -19.68
CA SER A 295 -1.96 10.29 -20.77
C SER A 295 -1.32 8.97 -20.34
N ALA A 296 -1.08 8.76 -19.05
CA ALA A 296 -0.36 7.60 -18.55
C ALA A 296 -1.03 6.96 -17.34
N VAL A 297 -0.89 5.64 -17.25
CA VAL A 297 -1.10 4.85 -16.03
C VAL A 297 0.27 4.54 -15.46
N VAL A 298 0.48 4.86 -14.19
CA VAL A 298 1.72 4.57 -13.48
C VAL A 298 1.48 3.45 -12.50
N VAL A 299 2.35 2.43 -12.49
CA VAL A 299 2.25 1.25 -11.64
C VAL A 299 3.61 0.92 -11.01
N THR A 300 3.60 0.24 -9.88
CA THR A 300 4.79 -0.27 -9.21
C THR A 300 4.74 -1.79 -9.14
N ASP A 301 5.84 -2.47 -9.44
CA ASP A 301 5.95 -3.91 -9.28
C ASP A 301 6.46 -4.30 -7.87
N PRO A 302 6.37 -5.58 -7.46
CA PRO A 302 6.87 -6.04 -6.17
C PRO A 302 8.37 -5.86 -5.98
N SER A 303 9.14 -5.76 -7.07
CA SER A 303 10.58 -5.50 -7.04
C SER A 303 10.92 -4.02 -6.86
N GLY A 304 9.92 -3.12 -6.84
CA GLY A 304 10.12 -1.68 -6.68
C GLY A 304 10.43 -0.93 -7.98
N ASN A 305 10.27 -1.57 -9.15
CA ASN A 305 10.30 -0.84 -10.41
C ASN A 305 9.00 -0.04 -10.57
N VAL A 306 9.12 1.15 -11.16
CA VAL A 306 7.98 1.99 -11.52
C VAL A 306 7.85 2.03 -13.02
N PHE A 307 6.65 1.80 -13.54
CA PHE A 307 6.36 1.81 -14.98
C PHE A 307 5.36 2.90 -15.32
N GLY A 308 5.60 3.60 -16.41
CA GLY A 308 4.61 4.42 -17.10
C GLY A 308 4.07 3.66 -18.30
N LEU A 309 2.76 3.51 -18.38
CA LEU A 309 2.05 2.87 -19.47
C LEU A 309 1.18 3.91 -20.19
N ASP A 310 1.08 3.83 -21.49
CA ASP A 310 0.13 4.65 -22.24
C ASP A 310 -1.31 4.33 -21.81
N LYS A 311 -2.05 5.35 -21.43
CA LYS A 311 -3.38 5.18 -20.84
C LYS A 311 -4.37 4.47 -21.77
N ASN A 312 -4.30 4.70 -23.09
CA ASN A 312 -5.26 4.20 -24.05
C ASN A 312 -4.94 2.79 -24.56
N SER A 313 -3.65 2.44 -24.65
CA SER A 313 -3.19 1.18 -25.24
C SER A 313 -2.50 0.25 -24.27
N GLY A 314 -2.14 0.75 -23.07
CA GLY A 314 -1.29 0.04 -22.10
C GLY A 314 0.16 -0.13 -22.61
N GLY A 315 0.56 0.48 -23.73
CA GLY A 315 1.93 0.39 -24.22
C GLY A 315 2.95 0.97 -23.24
N ALA A 316 4.10 0.29 -23.05
CA ALA A 316 5.13 0.80 -22.16
C ALA A 316 5.72 2.12 -22.68
N LEU A 317 5.68 3.17 -21.85
CA LEU A 317 6.30 4.47 -22.13
C LEU A 317 7.71 4.53 -21.55
N TRP A 318 7.86 4.12 -20.31
CA TRP A 318 9.14 4.14 -19.59
C TRP A 318 9.13 3.17 -18.40
N GLN A 319 10.33 2.85 -17.91
CA GLN A 319 10.58 2.09 -16.68
C GLN A 319 11.66 2.80 -15.86
N GLN A 320 11.46 2.90 -14.57
CA GLN A 320 12.41 3.39 -13.58
C GLN A 320 12.75 2.29 -12.58
N SER A 321 14.00 1.80 -12.57
CA SER A 321 14.47 0.74 -11.68
C SER A 321 15.36 1.24 -10.53
N GLY A 322 15.59 2.54 -10.42
CA GLY A 322 16.42 3.14 -9.36
C GLY A 322 15.80 3.08 -7.95
N LEU A 323 14.61 2.46 -7.80
CA LEU A 323 13.93 2.20 -6.54
C LEU A 323 13.77 0.71 -6.26
N ALA A 324 14.50 -0.15 -6.96
CA ALA A 324 14.38 -1.60 -6.78
C ALA A 324 14.61 -2.00 -5.32
N TYR A 325 13.75 -2.90 -4.82
CA TYR A 325 13.71 -3.43 -3.45
C TYR A 325 13.55 -2.40 -2.33
N ARG A 326 13.08 -1.19 -2.66
CA ARG A 326 12.81 -0.14 -1.66
C ARG A 326 11.38 -0.14 -1.12
N ASN A 327 10.62 -1.21 -1.37
CA ASN A 327 9.24 -1.37 -0.89
C ASN A 327 8.34 -0.18 -1.27
N VAL A 328 8.39 0.20 -2.53
CA VAL A 328 7.74 1.41 -3.08
C VAL A 328 6.22 1.34 -2.93
N SER A 329 5.59 2.41 -2.47
CA SER A 329 4.14 2.54 -2.33
C SER A 329 3.41 2.58 -3.69
N ALA A 330 2.07 2.54 -3.67
CA ALA A 330 1.29 2.92 -4.84
C ALA A 330 1.64 4.34 -5.30
N PRO A 331 1.64 4.63 -6.61
CA PRO A 331 1.88 5.96 -7.13
C PRO A 331 0.63 6.84 -7.04
N SER A 332 0.85 8.15 -6.86
CA SER A 332 -0.18 9.18 -7.03
C SER A 332 0.30 10.27 -7.98
N ILE A 333 -0.62 10.85 -8.72
CA ILE A 333 -0.28 11.86 -9.72
C ILE A 333 -0.40 13.28 -9.13
N GLN A 334 0.69 14.04 -9.20
CA GLN A 334 0.73 15.44 -8.79
C GLN A 334 1.26 16.30 -9.97
N GLY A 335 0.34 16.90 -10.71
CA GLY A 335 0.67 17.62 -11.94
C GLY A 335 1.32 16.69 -12.99
N ASP A 336 2.50 17.05 -13.46
CA ASP A 336 3.26 16.29 -14.46
C ASP A 336 4.17 15.20 -13.86
N TYR A 337 3.93 14.83 -12.60
CA TYR A 337 4.77 13.91 -11.85
C TYR A 337 3.96 12.80 -11.19
N ALA A 338 4.55 11.61 -11.12
CA ALA A 338 4.10 10.52 -10.27
C ALA A 338 4.89 10.55 -8.97
N ALA A 339 4.22 10.56 -7.82
CA ALA A 339 4.81 10.53 -6.51
C ALA A 339 4.66 9.15 -5.88
N VAL A 340 5.76 8.60 -5.33
CA VAL A 340 5.80 7.34 -4.59
C VAL A 340 6.59 7.52 -3.29
N GLY A 341 6.20 6.80 -2.25
CA GLY A 341 6.97 6.70 -1.01
C GLY A 341 7.79 5.43 -0.94
N ASP A 342 8.79 5.37 -0.07
CA ASP A 342 9.63 4.19 0.12
C ASP A 342 9.81 3.77 1.59
N LEU A 343 10.54 2.69 1.81
CA LEU A 343 10.78 2.08 3.13
C LEU A 343 11.62 2.96 4.09
N GLU A 344 12.34 3.96 3.58
CA GLU A 344 13.13 4.90 4.38
C GLU A 344 12.40 6.25 4.58
N GLY A 345 11.14 6.33 4.13
CA GLY A 345 10.33 7.54 4.24
C GLY A 345 10.74 8.63 3.27
N VAL A 346 11.31 8.26 2.13
CA VAL A 346 11.59 9.19 1.05
C VAL A 346 10.42 9.22 0.09
N VAL A 347 9.91 10.40 -0.20
CA VAL A 347 8.97 10.65 -1.31
C VAL A 347 9.78 10.97 -2.56
N HIS A 348 9.51 10.26 -3.63
CA HIS A 348 10.15 10.42 -4.94
C HIS A 348 9.13 10.95 -5.94
N TRP A 349 9.44 12.00 -6.67
CA TRP A 349 8.67 12.48 -7.80
C TRP A 349 9.35 12.08 -9.10
N LEU A 350 8.63 11.38 -9.95
CA LEU A 350 9.06 10.88 -11.25
C LEU A 350 8.31 11.65 -12.33
N ARG A 351 9.00 12.17 -13.34
CA ARG A 351 8.37 12.88 -14.45
C ARG A 351 7.56 11.91 -15.31
N LEU A 352 6.31 12.24 -15.61
CA LEU A 352 5.39 11.36 -16.35
C LEU A 352 5.83 11.08 -17.78
N SER A 353 6.60 11.98 -18.41
CA SER A 353 7.01 11.83 -19.81
C SER A 353 8.10 10.78 -20.03
N ASP A 354 8.97 10.51 -19.03
CA ASP A 354 10.15 9.65 -19.21
C ASP A 354 10.59 8.88 -17.95
N GLY A 355 9.88 9.04 -16.83
CA GLY A 355 10.19 8.37 -15.56
C GLY A 355 11.46 8.88 -14.86
N ALA A 356 12.04 9.99 -15.30
CA ALA A 356 13.21 10.56 -14.66
C ALA A 356 12.89 11.11 -13.27
N PHE A 357 13.81 10.95 -12.30
CA PHE A 357 13.66 11.56 -10.97
C PHE A 357 13.64 13.08 -11.09
N ALA A 358 12.59 13.70 -10.56
CA ALA A 358 12.37 15.13 -10.59
C ALA A 358 12.65 15.81 -9.27
N ALA A 359 12.28 15.19 -8.15
CA ALA A 359 12.51 15.67 -6.79
C ALA A 359 12.53 14.50 -5.79
N ARG A 360 13.08 14.76 -4.61
CA ARG A 360 12.98 13.89 -3.43
C ARG A 360 12.79 14.73 -2.18
N SER A 361 12.05 14.18 -1.21
CA SER A 361 11.92 14.76 0.13
C SER A 361 11.77 13.64 1.15
N SER A 362 12.43 13.77 2.33
CA SER A 362 12.32 12.79 3.41
C SER A 362 11.33 13.26 4.47
N VAL A 363 10.52 12.32 4.97
CA VAL A 363 9.55 12.58 6.07
C VAL A 363 9.90 11.83 7.35
N GLY A 364 10.83 10.86 7.27
CA GLY A 364 11.14 9.92 8.36
C GLY A 364 10.02 8.88 8.55
N GLY A 365 10.42 7.63 8.80
CA GLY A 365 9.48 6.50 8.86
C GLY A 365 8.99 6.04 7.48
N ALA A 366 8.82 4.72 7.31
CA ALA A 366 8.44 4.12 6.03
C ALA A 366 7.07 4.63 5.53
N ILE A 367 6.91 4.75 4.21
CA ILE A 367 5.65 5.10 3.54
C ILE A 367 5.19 3.87 2.76
N THR A 368 4.22 3.14 3.30
CA THR A 368 3.64 1.94 2.70
C THR A 368 2.28 2.21 2.06
N GLY A 369 1.53 3.16 2.63
CA GLY A 369 0.26 3.61 2.10
C GLY A 369 0.41 4.50 0.86
N LYS A 370 -0.63 4.54 0.03
CA LYS A 370 -0.70 5.39 -1.16
C LYS A 370 -0.63 6.86 -0.76
N PRO A 371 0.27 7.67 -1.31
CA PRO A 371 0.18 9.13 -1.22
C PRO A 371 -1.17 9.61 -1.78
N VAL A 372 -1.72 10.69 -1.25
CA VAL A 372 -2.99 11.24 -1.73
C VAL A 372 -2.80 12.67 -2.20
N VAL A 373 -3.37 13.01 -3.36
CA VAL A 373 -3.24 14.34 -3.95
C VAL A 373 -4.61 15.01 -4.07
N SER A 374 -4.71 16.24 -3.60
CA SER A 374 -5.87 17.11 -3.82
C SER A 374 -5.41 18.56 -3.94
N ASP A 375 -6.01 19.35 -4.82
CA ASP A 375 -5.68 20.76 -5.06
C ASP A 375 -4.18 21.01 -5.31
N GLY A 376 -3.49 20.05 -5.95
CA GLY A 376 -2.05 20.14 -6.22
C GLY A 376 -1.18 19.90 -4.97
N ILE A 377 -1.74 19.54 -3.83
CA ILE A 377 -1.02 19.20 -2.59
C ILE A 377 -1.00 17.69 -2.42
N LEU A 378 0.21 17.12 -2.28
CA LEU A 378 0.44 15.72 -1.95
C LEU A 378 0.49 15.58 -0.43
N VAL A 379 -0.25 14.61 0.13
CA VAL A 379 -0.15 14.23 1.55
C VAL A 379 0.28 12.78 1.65
N VAL A 380 1.25 12.50 2.51
CA VAL A 380 1.72 11.16 2.84
C VAL A 380 1.55 10.88 4.32
N GLN A 381 1.33 9.61 4.64
CA GLN A 381 1.35 9.09 6.01
C GLN A 381 2.44 8.04 6.12
N THR A 382 3.22 8.09 7.21
CA THR A 382 4.25 7.08 7.51
C THR A 382 3.67 5.98 8.40
N THR A 383 4.33 4.83 8.42
CA THR A 383 4.00 3.72 9.34
C THR A 383 4.14 4.08 10.81
N GLU A 384 4.78 5.20 11.14
CA GLU A 384 4.90 5.75 12.50
C GLU A 384 3.79 6.74 12.83
N GLY A 385 2.81 6.96 11.93
CA GLY A 385 1.69 7.87 12.14
C GLY A 385 2.04 9.36 11.95
N GLN A 386 3.14 9.67 11.22
CA GLN A 386 3.46 11.03 10.83
C GLN A 386 2.81 11.38 9.49
N LEU A 387 2.31 12.60 9.37
CA LEU A 387 1.82 13.19 8.14
C LEU A 387 2.80 14.24 7.63
N ALA A 388 2.91 14.35 6.31
CA ALA A 388 3.59 15.46 5.66
C ALA A 388 2.85 15.85 4.37
N ALA A 389 2.73 17.17 4.14
CA ALA A 389 2.12 17.70 2.93
C ALA A 389 3.17 18.46 2.10
N PHE A 390 3.08 18.32 0.77
CA PHE A 390 4.01 18.90 -0.19
C PHE A 390 3.30 19.56 -1.35
N ALA A 391 3.81 20.72 -1.75
CA ALA A 391 3.48 21.37 -3.02
C ALA A 391 4.71 21.38 -3.93
N LEU A 392 4.48 21.31 -5.25
CA LEU A 392 5.51 21.47 -6.28
C LEU A 392 5.57 22.92 -6.75
N GLN A 393 6.81 23.44 -6.95
CA GLN A 393 7.10 24.80 -7.41
C GLN A 393 8.14 24.78 -8.52
#